data_1e3f7eaef7f54c7588664c73173497c5
#
_entry.id   1e3f7eaef7f54c7588664c73173497c5
#
_cell.length_a   1.000
_cell.length_b   1.000
_cell.length_c   1.000
_cell.angle_alpha   90.00
_cell.angle_beta   90.00
_cell.angle_gamma   90.00
#
_symmetry.space_group_name_H-M   'P 1'
#
loop_
_entity.id
_entity.type
_entity.pdbx_description
1 polymer ?
#
loop_
_entity_poly.entity_id
_entity_poly.type
_entity_poly.pdbx_seq_one_letter_code
_entity_poly.pdbx_strand_id
1 'polypeptide(L)'
;MNRKQKEKVVEELSQIFSNSGVVIVAHYSGLTVSGISELRDLMREANCGVRVAKNRLSKIALQGKNNSKISDFLTGQTVLLFSEDPVAAAKISVKFSETNQNLKLIGGSIGDEILDLAGIINLSKLPSREELVAEIIGLVGSQGSILSQLIGSPGNNLAGITAALEEKKAA
;
A
#
# COMPACT_ATOMS: atom_id res chain seq x y z
N MET A 1 11.08 -30.05 11.56
CA MET A 1 9.64 -30.01 11.23
C MET A 1 9.22 -31.38 10.71
N ASN A 2 8.19 -31.94 11.33
CA ASN A 2 7.60 -33.19 10.90
C ASN A 2 6.75 -33.00 9.64
N ARG A 3 6.46 -34.09 8.89
CA ARG A 3 5.67 -34.05 7.65
C ARG A 3 4.32 -33.35 7.86
N LYS A 4 3.58 -33.71 8.91
CA LYS A 4 2.29 -33.10 9.28
C LYS A 4 2.37 -31.59 9.56
N GLN A 5 3.50 -31.11 10.12
CA GLN A 5 3.72 -29.67 10.34
C GLN A 5 3.98 -28.91 9.04
N LYS A 6 4.66 -29.56 8.08
CA LYS A 6 4.89 -28.96 6.75
C LYS A 6 3.59 -28.85 5.95
N GLU A 7 2.75 -29.90 6.03
CA GLU A 7 1.43 -29.91 5.38
C GLU A 7 0.55 -28.77 5.93
N LYS A 8 0.46 -28.60 7.25
CA LYS A 8 -0.28 -27.49 7.87
C LYS A 8 0.23 -26.11 7.41
N VAL A 9 1.56 -25.91 7.37
CA VAL A 9 2.14 -24.63 6.92
C VAL A 9 1.83 -24.38 5.45
N VAL A 10 1.82 -25.40 4.60
CA VAL A 10 1.44 -25.27 3.19
C VAL A 10 -0.04 -24.91 3.05
N GLU A 11 -0.92 -25.51 3.86
CA GLU A 11 -2.34 -25.16 3.89
C GLU A 11 -2.57 -23.72 4.34
N GLU A 12 -1.91 -23.30 5.45
CA GLU A 12 -1.99 -21.91 5.92
C GLU A 12 -1.52 -20.92 4.86
N LEU A 13 -0.36 -21.16 4.23
CA LEU A 13 0.16 -20.31 3.15
C LEU A 13 -0.77 -20.30 1.93
N SER A 14 -1.35 -21.45 1.62
CA SER A 14 -2.30 -21.59 0.54
C SER A 14 -3.57 -20.76 0.77
N GLN A 15 -4.09 -20.71 2.00
CA GLN A 15 -5.21 -19.87 2.38
C GLN A 15 -4.84 -18.38 2.32
N ILE A 16 -3.67 -18.00 2.84
CA ILE A 16 -3.15 -16.64 2.77
C ILE A 16 -3.07 -16.16 1.32
N PHE A 17 -2.45 -16.94 0.43
CA PHE A 17 -2.32 -16.58 -0.99
C PHE A 17 -3.65 -16.51 -1.75
N SER A 18 -4.68 -17.21 -1.28
CA SER A 18 -6.02 -17.14 -1.90
C SER A 18 -6.80 -15.89 -1.46
N ASN A 19 -6.60 -15.46 -0.21
CA ASN A 19 -7.34 -14.34 0.37
C ASN A 19 -6.62 -12.99 0.19
N SER A 20 -5.32 -13.02 -0.17
CA SER A 20 -4.54 -11.80 -0.33
C SER A 20 -4.71 -11.20 -1.72
N GLY A 21 -4.99 -9.89 -1.77
CA GLY A 21 -5.00 -9.11 -3.01
C GLY A 21 -3.60 -8.87 -3.56
N VAL A 22 -2.60 -8.73 -2.68
CA VAL A 22 -1.19 -8.54 -3.04
C VAL A 22 -0.29 -9.41 -2.18
N VAL A 23 0.79 -9.90 -2.79
CA VAL A 23 1.90 -10.57 -2.11
C VAL A 23 3.20 -9.94 -2.54
N ILE A 24 3.94 -9.36 -1.60
CA ILE A 24 5.25 -8.73 -1.83
C ILE A 24 6.32 -9.63 -1.22
N VAL A 25 7.41 -9.81 -1.95
CA VAL A 25 8.58 -10.58 -1.54
C VAL A 25 9.74 -9.63 -1.29
N ALA A 26 10.32 -9.71 -0.10
CA ALA A 26 11.50 -8.93 0.24
C ALA A 26 12.59 -9.81 0.86
N HIS A 27 13.84 -9.41 0.68
CA HIS A 27 14.97 -9.97 1.42
C HIS A 27 15.14 -9.24 2.76
N TYR A 28 15.31 -10.01 3.83
CA TYR A 28 15.54 -9.48 5.18
C TYR A 28 16.96 -9.76 5.71
N SER A 29 17.91 -9.93 4.80
CA SER A 29 19.30 -10.26 5.17
C SER A 29 19.93 -9.12 5.96
N GLY A 30 20.32 -9.41 7.22
CA GLY A 30 20.92 -8.42 8.12
C GLY A 30 19.92 -7.61 8.96
N LEU A 31 18.63 -7.89 8.90
CA LEU A 31 17.65 -7.27 9.77
C LEU A 31 17.77 -7.83 11.21
N THR A 32 17.73 -6.93 12.19
CA THR A 32 17.70 -7.32 13.62
C THR A 32 16.34 -7.87 14.03
N VAL A 33 16.28 -8.56 15.15
CA VAL A 33 14.99 -9.08 15.69
C VAL A 33 14.04 -7.91 16.02
N SER A 34 14.57 -6.79 16.54
CA SER A 34 13.79 -5.56 16.76
C SER A 34 13.21 -5.02 15.47
N GLY A 35 13.99 -4.92 14.39
CA GLY A 35 13.50 -4.44 13.10
C GLY A 35 12.40 -5.33 12.49
N ILE A 36 12.49 -6.65 12.66
CA ILE A 36 11.39 -7.56 12.23
C ILE A 36 10.14 -7.36 13.07
N SER A 37 10.27 -7.07 14.37
CA SER A 37 9.13 -6.80 15.25
C SER A 37 8.45 -5.49 14.88
N GLU A 38 9.24 -4.42 14.68
CA GLU A 38 8.73 -3.13 14.19
C GLU A 38 7.99 -3.25 12.85
N LEU A 39 8.57 -4.02 11.90
CA LEU A 39 7.89 -4.28 10.63
C LEU A 39 6.55 -4.99 10.82
N ARG A 40 6.47 -5.97 11.73
CA ARG A 40 5.23 -6.67 12.02
C ARG A 40 4.19 -5.78 12.66
N ASP A 41 4.60 -4.89 13.55
CA ASP A 41 3.69 -3.98 14.24
C ASP A 41 3.13 -2.94 13.27
N LEU A 42 3.97 -2.31 12.46
CA LEU A 42 3.54 -1.39 11.39
C LEU A 42 2.60 -2.05 10.38
N MET A 43 2.88 -3.29 10.00
CA MET A 43 2.02 -4.05 9.09
C MET A 43 0.68 -4.41 9.73
N ARG A 44 0.65 -4.76 11.02
CA ARG A 44 -0.59 -5.06 11.75
C ARG A 44 -1.49 -3.85 11.88
N GLU A 45 -0.94 -2.66 12.12
CA GLU A 45 -1.70 -1.41 12.17
C GLU A 45 -2.48 -1.14 10.87
N ALA A 46 -1.94 -1.58 9.74
CA ALA A 46 -2.58 -1.43 8.43
C ALA A 46 -3.31 -2.71 7.94
N ASN A 47 -3.64 -3.64 8.85
CA ASN A 47 -4.27 -4.92 8.51
C ASN A 47 -3.49 -5.76 7.47
N CYS A 48 -2.17 -5.60 7.43
CA CYS A 48 -1.28 -6.38 6.59
C CYS A 48 -0.60 -7.49 7.40
N GLY A 49 -0.28 -8.61 6.75
CA GLY A 49 0.39 -9.72 7.37
C GLY A 49 1.85 -9.84 6.94
N VAL A 50 2.68 -10.32 7.87
CA VAL A 50 4.10 -10.63 7.61
C VAL A 50 4.35 -12.09 7.97
N ARG A 51 4.86 -12.87 7.03
CA ARG A 51 5.22 -14.27 7.27
C ARG A 51 6.61 -14.59 6.73
N VAL A 52 7.44 -15.17 7.57
CA VAL A 52 8.69 -15.77 7.13
C VAL A 52 8.46 -17.27 6.97
N ALA A 53 8.62 -17.76 5.76
CA ALA A 53 8.41 -19.16 5.44
C ALA A 53 9.59 -19.74 4.65
N LYS A 54 9.73 -21.07 4.68
CA LYS A 54 10.73 -21.72 3.85
C LYS A 54 10.31 -21.63 2.38
N ASN A 55 11.18 -21.09 1.51
CA ASN A 55 10.90 -20.88 0.09
C ASN A 55 10.35 -22.12 -0.60
N ARG A 56 10.86 -23.31 -0.26
CA ARG A 56 10.38 -24.57 -0.84
C ARG A 56 8.90 -24.86 -0.49
N LEU A 57 8.47 -24.53 0.74
CA LEU A 57 7.07 -24.72 1.14
C LEU A 57 6.17 -23.66 0.48
N SER A 58 6.65 -22.43 0.40
CA SER A 58 5.94 -21.33 -0.31
C SER A 58 5.76 -21.65 -1.80
N LYS A 59 6.79 -22.21 -2.47
CA LYS A 59 6.68 -22.67 -3.86
C LYS A 59 5.63 -23.77 -4.03
N ILE A 60 5.55 -24.73 -3.11
CA ILE A 60 4.53 -25.77 -3.14
C ILE A 60 3.12 -25.18 -2.94
N ALA A 61 2.97 -24.24 -2.00
CA ALA A 61 1.70 -23.59 -1.73
C ALA A 61 1.19 -22.71 -2.89
N LEU A 62 2.10 -22.22 -3.75
CA LEU A 62 1.81 -21.44 -4.95
C LEU A 62 1.48 -22.30 -6.17
N GLN A 63 1.80 -23.60 -6.16
CA GLN A 63 1.48 -24.49 -7.28
C GLN A 63 -0.04 -24.61 -7.45
N GLY A 64 -0.51 -24.29 -8.66
CA GLY A 64 -1.94 -24.33 -9.00
C GLY A 64 -2.74 -23.09 -8.62
N LYS A 65 -2.08 -21.99 -8.22
CA LYS A 65 -2.72 -20.70 -7.95
C LYS A 65 -2.26 -19.62 -8.92
N ASN A 66 -3.04 -18.55 -8.99
CA ASN A 66 -2.82 -17.41 -9.86
C ASN A 66 -1.44 -16.77 -9.63
N ASN A 67 -0.97 -16.78 -8.39
CA ASN A 67 0.32 -16.21 -7.97
C ASN A 67 1.55 -17.11 -8.25
N SER A 68 1.45 -18.15 -9.09
CA SER A 68 2.52 -19.14 -9.34
C SER A 68 3.84 -18.51 -9.83
N LYS A 69 3.74 -17.39 -10.55
CA LYS A 69 4.88 -16.66 -11.11
C LYS A 69 5.79 -16.00 -10.05
N ILE A 70 5.30 -15.81 -8.82
CA ILE A 70 6.13 -15.32 -7.69
C ILE A 70 7.23 -16.32 -7.32
N SER A 71 7.11 -17.57 -7.72
CA SER A 71 8.10 -18.62 -7.43
C SER A 71 9.53 -18.25 -7.80
N ASP A 72 9.72 -17.41 -8.82
CA ASP A 72 11.03 -16.97 -9.31
C ASP A 72 11.70 -15.99 -8.35
N PHE A 73 10.92 -15.18 -7.62
CA PHE A 73 11.42 -14.25 -6.60
C PHE A 73 11.73 -14.93 -5.26
N LEU A 74 11.30 -16.18 -5.05
CA LEU A 74 11.53 -16.92 -3.81
C LEU A 74 12.94 -17.55 -3.81
N THR A 75 13.97 -16.71 -3.75
CA THR A 75 15.39 -17.10 -3.66
C THR A 75 16.02 -16.46 -2.43
N GLY A 76 16.92 -17.16 -1.75
CA GLY A 76 17.61 -16.63 -0.56
C GLY A 76 16.73 -16.52 0.69
N GLN A 77 16.98 -15.50 1.52
CA GLN A 77 16.27 -15.22 2.76
C GLN A 77 15.09 -14.28 2.50
N THR A 78 13.90 -14.84 2.32
CA THR A 78 12.71 -14.09 1.93
C THR A 78 11.69 -13.95 3.06
N VAL A 79 11.10 -12.79 3.16
CA VAL A 79 9.90 -12.49 3.93
C VAL A 79 8.75 -12.22 2.96
N LEU A 80 7.59 -12.74 3.29
CA LEU A 80 6.35 -12.54 2.55
C LEU A 80 5.51 -11.51 3.28
N LEU A 81 5.15 -10.45 2.59
CA LEU A 81 4.26 -9.40 3.03
C LEU A 81 2.98 -9.54 2.22
N PHE A 82 1.85 -9.63 2.86
CA PHE A 82 0.57 -9.86 2.20
C PHE A 82 -0.53 -9.01 2.80
N SER A 83 -1.47 -8.59 1.97
CA SER A 83 -2.64 -7.82 2.39
C SER A 83 -3.80 -8.00 1.42
N GLU A 84 -5.00 -7.69 1.86
CA GLU A 84 -6.17 -7.53 1.00
C GLU A 84 -6.09 -6.22 0.21
N ASP A 85 -5.60 -5.13 0.86
CA ASP A 85 -5.35 -3.84 0.21
C ASP A 85 -3.93 -3.77 -0.37
N PRO A 86 -3.78 -3.75 -1.71
CA PRO A 86 -2.48 -3.72 -2.36
C PRO A 86 -1.69 -2.44 -2.07
N VAL A 87 -2.35 -1.31 -1.88
CA VAL A 87 -1.70 -0.01 -1.68
C VAL A 87 -1.11 0.10 -0.29
N ALA A 88 -1.85 -0.34 0.75
CA ALA A 88 -1.41 -0.29 2.13
C ALA A 88 -0.12 -1.11 2.35
N ALA A 89 -0.08 -2.35 1.83
CA ALA A 89 1.12 -3.19 1.92
C ALA A 89 2.32 -2.58 1.18
N ALA A 90 2.12 -2.01 -0.02
CA ALA A 90 3.18 -1.39 -0.79
C ALA A 90 3.74 -0.13 -0.10
N LYS A 91 2.88 0.77 0.40
CA LYS A 91 3.28 1.99 1.13
C LYS A 91 4.19 1.66 2.32
N ILE A 92 3.78 0.71 3.16
CA ILE A 92 4.55 0.35 4.36
C ILE A 92 5.85 -0.34 3.99
N SER A 93 5.82 -1.24 3.00
CA SER A 93 7.01 -1.96 2.54
C SER A 93 8.08 -1.02 1.98
N VAL A 94 7.68 -0.04 1.16
CA VAL A 94 8.59 0.96 0.59
C VAL A 94 9.11 1.89 1.68
N LYS A 95 8.24 2.44 2.53
CA LYS A 95 8.62 3.32 3.64
C LYS A 95 9.61 2.64 4.59
N PHE A 96 9.39 1.37 4.92
CA PHE A 96 10.29 0.61 5.77
C PHE A 96 11.61 0.28 5.08
N SER A 97 11.60 0.01 3.77
CA SER A 97 12.81 -0.20 2.97
C SER A 97 13.67 1.06 2.87
N GLU A 98 13.08 2.25 2.83
CA GLU A 98 13.81 3.53 2.88
C GLU A 98 14.45 3.78 4.24
N THR A 99 13.75 3.43 5.33
CA THR A 99 14.27 3.59 6.69
C THR A 99 15.34 2.54 7.03
N ASN A 100 15.19 1.31 6.54
CA ASN A 100 16.06 0.18 6.84
C ASN A 100 16.65 -0.43 5.56
N GLN A 101 17.92 -0.11 5.26
CA GLN A 101 18.64 -0.61 4.08
C GLN A 101 18.80 -2.14 4.04
N ASN A 102 18.55 -2.82 5.14
CA ASN A 102 18.65 -4.28 5.26
C ASN A 102 17.40 -5.01 4.72
N LEU A 103 16.28 -4.30 4.50
CA LEU A 103 15.12 -4.83 3.80
C LEU A 103 15.19 -4.44 2.33
N LYS A 104 15.40 -5.42 1.46
CA LYS A 104 15.42 -5.20 0.01
C LYS A 104 14.18 -5.79 -0.63
N LEU A 105 13.34 -4.94 -1.20
CA LEU A 105 12.20 -5.39 -2.00
C LEU A 105 12.71 -6.01 -3.28
N ILE A 106 12.19 -7.18 -3.64
CA ILE A 106 12.57 -7.91 -4.87
C ILE A 106 11.49 -7.73 -5.90
N GLY A 107 10.26 -7.97 -5.51
CA GLY A 107 9.10 -7.96 -6.38
C GLY A 107 7.87 -8.43 -5.65
N GLY A 108 6.77 -8.57 -6.36
CA GLY A 108 5.53 -9.06 -5.81
C GLY A 108 4.55 -9.46 -6.89
N SER A 109 3.33 -9.77 -6.52
CA SER A 109 2.23 -9.90 -7.46
C SER A 109 0.96 -9.31 -6.91
N ILE A 110 0.13 -8.81 -7.83
CA ILE A 110 -1.28 -8.46 -7.59
C ILE A 110 -2.11 -9.42 -8.43
N GLY A 111 -2.80 -10.36 -7.77
CA GLY A 111 -3.47 -11.43 -8.50
C GLY A 111 -2.51 -12.15 -9.45
N ASP A 112 -2.76 -12.09 -10.76
CA ASP A 112 -1.96 -12.75 -11.80
C ASP A 112 -0.79 -11.93 -12.34
N GLU A 113 -0.73 -10.64 -12.04
CA GLU A 113 0.30 -9.74 -12.55
C GLU A 113 1.54 -9.72 -11.64
N ILE A 114 2.71 -9.82 -12.28
CA ILE A 114 4.00 -9.68 -11.59
C ILE A 114 4.32 -8.19 -11.49
N LEU A 115 4.76 -7.80 -10.31
CA LEU A 115 5.28 -6.47 -10.04
C LEU A 115 6.78 -6.54 -9.76
N ASP A 116 7.53 -5.82 -10.55
CA ASP A 116 8.91 -5.51 -10.28
C ASP A 116 9.02 -4.43 -9.20
N LEU A 117 10.25 -4.15 -8.75
CA LEU A 117 10.53 -3.09 -7.78
C LEU A 117 9.89 -1.74 -8.19
N ALA A 118 9.98 -1.37 -9.47
CA ALA A 118 9.38 -0.15 -9.99
C ALA A 118 7.84 -0.16 -9.86
N GLY A 119 7.22 -1.32 -10.11
CA GLY A 119 5.79 -1.52 -9.94
C GLY A 119 5.33 -1.33 -8.48
N ILE A 120 6.08 -1.88 -7.51
CA ILE A 120 5.80 -1.71 -6.08
C ILE A 120 5.93 -0.25 -5.65
N ILE A 121 6.95 0.46 -6.13
CA ILE A 121 7.13 1.89 -5.85
C ILE A 121 5.99 2.71 -6.46
N ASN A 122 5.56 2.41 -7.67
CA ASN A 122 4.42 3.09 -8.28
C ASN A 122 3.12 2.83 -7.50
N LEU A 123 2.88 1.58 -7.05
CA LEU A 123 1.77 1.25 -6.17
C LEU A 123 1.80 2.04 -4.86
N SER A 124 2.97 2.21 -4.25
CA SER A 124 3.10 2.95 -3.00
C SER A 124 2.73 4.43 -3.11
N LYS A 125 2.78 4.99 -4.33
CA LYS A 125 2.40 6.39 -4.62
C LYS A 125 0.89 6.57 -4.81
N LEU A 126 0.15 5.49 -5.05
CA LEU A 126 -1.29 5.56 -5.21
C LEU A 126 -1.98 5.89 -3.88
N PRO A 127 -3.03 6.70 -3.89
CA PRO A 127 -3.85 6.92 -2.71
C PRO A 127 -4.57 5.63 -2.31
N SER A 128 -4.93 5.51 -1.04
CA SER A 128 -5.73 4.39 -0.54
C SER A 128 -7.13 4.39 -1.17
N ARG A 129 -7.85 3.27 -1.09
CA ARG A 129 -9.22 3.19 -1.63
C ARG A 129 -10.13 4.26 -1.02
N GLU A 130 -10.00 4.51 0.27
CA GLU A 130 -10.80 5.52 0.96
C GLU A 130 -10.44 6.94 0.52
N GLU A 131 -9.14 7.22 0.34
CA GLU A 131 -8.65 8.49 -0.18
C GLU A 131 -9.14 8.72 -1.63
N LEU A 132 -9.12 7.70 -2.50
CA LEU A 132 -9.66 7.79 -3.86
C LEU A 132 -11.16 8.10 -3.88
N VAL A 133 -11.93 7.45 -3.01
CA VAL A 133 -13.37 7.72 -2.88
C VAL A 133 -13.60 9.16 -2.39
N ALA A 134 -12.83 9.61 -1.41
CA ALA A 134 -12.90 10.98 -0.92
C ALA A 134 -12.54 12.01 -2.00
N GLU A 135 -11.53 11.71 -2.82
CA GLU A 135 -11.13 12.57 -3.96
C GLU A 135 -12.23 12.67 -5.00
N ILE A 136 -12.86 11.56 -5.37
CA ILE A 136 -14.01 11.54 -6.30
C ILE A 136 -15.17 12.36 -5.74
N ILE A 137 -15.52 12.20 -4.46
CA ILE A 137 -16.56 12.98 -3.81
C ILE A 137 -16.19 14.48 -3.80
N GLY A 138 -14.93 14.79 -3.52
CA GLY A 138 -14.40 16.16 -3.57
C GLY A 138 -14.52 16.78 -4.96
N LEU A 139 -14.19 16.04 -6.01
CA LEU A 139 -14.33 16.48 -7.40
C LEU A 139 -15.79 16.80 -7.75
N VAL A 140 -16.72 15.92 -7.38
CA VAL A 140 -18.16 16.15 -7.62
C VAL A 140 -18.66 17.36 -6.82
N GLY A 141 -18.24 17.49 -5.55
CA GLY A 141 -18.62 18.61 -4.69
C GLY A 141 -18.02 19.95 -5.14
N SER A 142 -16.84 19.95 -5.74
CA SER A 142 -16.15 21.16 -6.20
C SER A 142 -16.93 21.93 -7.27
N GLN A 143 -17.65 21.21 -8.14
CA GLN A 143 -18.48 21.84 -9.17
C GLN A 143 -19.60 22.70 -8.56
N GLY A 144 -20.24 22.23 -7.50
CA GLY A 144 -21.26 23.01 -6.77
C GLY A 144 -20.66 24.24 -6.07
N SER A 145 -19.47 24.11 -5.50
CA SER A 145 -18.74 25.21 -4.87
C SER A 145 -18.35 26.29 -5.88
N ILE A 146 -17.86 25.89 -7.06
CA ILE A 146 -17.52 26.83 -8.14
C ILE A 146 -18.76 27.61 -8.60
N LEU A 147 -19.89 26.94 -8.80
CA LEU A 147 -21.15 27.62 -9.16
C LEU A 147 -21.60 28.62 -8.09
N SER A 148 -21.52 28.22 -6.81
CA SER A 148 -21.83 29.11 -5.69
C SER A 148 -20.93 30.35 -5.65
N GLN A 149 -19.62 30.15 -5.88
CA GLN A 149 -18.65 31.24 -5.94
C GLN A 149 -18.92 32.19 -7.14
N LEU A 150 -19.25 31.64 -8.32
CA LEU A 150 -19.57 32.45 -9.51
C LEU A 150 -20.81 33.32 -9.30
N ILE A 151 -21.83 32.79 -8.62
CA ILE A 151 -23.05 33.55 -8.31
C ILE A 151 -22.77 34.63 -7.24
N GLY A 152 -21.94 34.31 -6.25
CA GLY A 152 -21.59 35.24 -5.17
C GLY A 152 -20.50 36.25 -5.51
N SER A 153 -19.66 35.98 -6.52
CA SER A 153 -18.50 36.81 -6.84
C SER A 153 -18.83 38.27 -7.20
N PRO A 154 -19.90 38.58 -7.97
CA PRO A 154 -20.25 39.98 -8.23
C PRO A 154 -20.59 40.76 -6.96
N GLY A 155 -21.32 40.14 -6.03
CA GLY A 155 -21.67 40.77 -4.75
C GLY A 155 -20.45 41.02 -3.87
N ASN A 156 -19.55 40.04 -3.79
CA ASN A 156 -18.31 40.17 -3.01
C ASN A 156 -17.37 41.22 -3.61
N ASN A 157 -17.28 41.32 -4.93
CA ASN A 157 -16.48 42.34 -5.59
C ASN A 157 -17.04 43.76 -5.34
N LEU A 158 -18.37 43.94 -5.40
CA LEU A 158 -19.00 45.20 -5.07
C LEU A 158 -18.79 45.61 -3.61
N ALA A 159 -18.94 44.64 -2.67
CA ALA A 159 -18.67 44.86 -1.26
C ALA A 159 -17.20 45.24 -0.99
N GLY A 160 -16.27 44.61 -1.70
CA GLY A 160 -14.84 44.95 -1.59
C GLY A 160 -14.52 46.36 -2.12
N ILE A 161 -15.14 46.77 -3.22
CA ILE A 161 -14.98 48.15 -3.78
C ILE A 161 -15.56 49.18 -2.82
N THR A 162 -16.75 48.95 -2.25
CA THR A 162 -17.34 49.87 -1.26
C THR A 162 -16.50 50.02 -0.02
N ALA A 163 -15.97 48.93 0.52
CA ALA A 163 -15.07 48.97 1.67
C ALA A 163 -13.77 49.75 1.38
N ALA A 164 -13.16 49.52 0.21
CA ALA A 164 -11.98 50.26 -0.20
C ALA A 164 -12.23 51.79 -0.44
N LEU A 165 -13.45 52.15 -0.83
CA LEU A 165 -13.86 53.57 -0.96
C LEU A 165 -14.09 54.21 0.41
N GLU A 166 -14.61 53.48 1.37
CA GLU A 166 -14.76 53.94 2.77
C GLU A 166 -13.41 54.20 3.42
N GLU A 167 -12.45 53.26 3.29
CA GLU A 167 -11.09 53.47 3.79
C GLU A 167 -10.39 54.67 3.18
N LYS A 168 -10.55 54.91 1.88
CA LYS A 168 -10.00 56.11 1.23
C LYS A 168 -10.65 57.41 1.65
N LYS A 169 -11.91 57.42 2.14
CA LYS A 169 -12.57 58.62 2.66
C LYS A 169 -12.21 58.86 4.14
N ALA A 170 -11.75 57.85 4.84
CA ALA A 170 -11.35 57.96 6.26
C ALA A 170 -9.86 58.35 6.47
N ALA A 171 -9.05 58.28 5.38
CA ALA A 171 -7.66 58.74 5.32
C ALA A 171 -7.57 60.12 4.69
#